data_f3c44174dba33bca5dfcd33896745616
#
_entry.id   f3c44174dba33bca5dfcd33896745616
#
_cell.length_a   1.000
_cell.length_b   1.000
_cell.length_c   1.000
_cell.angle_alpha   90.00
_cell.angle_beta   90.00
_cell.angle_gamma   90.00
#
_symmetry.space_group_name_H-M   'P 1'
#
loop_
_entity.id
_entity.type
_entity.pdbx_description
1 polymer ?
#
loop_
_entity_poly.entity_id
_entity_poly.type
_entity_poly.pdbx_seq_one_letter_code
_entity_poly.pdbx_strand_id
1 'polypeptide(L)'
;LTHLYQGQISFLWYIKRDMGAVNKVFRGLATEYYEPENSLFPLQEKPWIATLDTFAIGGGCQYLLVMDHIMAENGSYMTLPARKEGIIPGMANLRLWRFTGDRIARQAIQNGLTIHSNSPDGKLICDEIVEQGKMDESLTKTINAYTNSGVVGSASNRRAFRIGQEPLD
;
A
#
# COMPACT_ATOMS: atom_id res chain seq x y z
N LEU A 1 10.44 -0.73 -14.30
CA LEU A 1 11.62 -1.60 -14.54
C LEU A 1 11.77 -1.98 -16.01
N THR A 2 10.70 -2.39 -16.71
CA THR A 2 10.75 -2.78 -18.13
C THR A 2 11.39 -1.70 -19.01
N HIS A 3 10.98 -0.44 -18.87
CA HIS A 3 11.54 0.69 -19.64
C HIS A 3 13.02 0.92 -19.33
N LEU A 4 13.43 0.74 -18.08
CA LEU A 4 14.84 0.81 -17.69
C LEU A 4 15.65 -0.31 -18.33
N TYR A 5 15.13 -1.52 -18.28
CA TYR A 5 15.79 -2.70 -18.86
C TYR A 5 15.94 -2.60 -20.39
N GLN A 6 14.94 -2.00 -21.04
CA GLN A 6 14.94 -1.75 -22.49
C GLN A 6 15.74 -0.50 -22.88
N GLY A 7 16.36 0.20 -21.94
CA GLY A 7 17.11 1.42 -22.21
C GLY A 7 16.27 2.62 -22.63
N GLN A 8 14.96 2.57 -22.43
CA GLN A 8 14.06 3.67 -22.76
C GLN A 8 14.15 4.84 -21.79
N ILE A 9 14.60 4.58 -20.55
CA ILE A 9 14.92 5.59 -19.55
C ILE A 9 16.32 5.34 -18.96
N SER A 10 17.03 6.41 -18.60
CA SER A 10 18.31 6.26 -17.95
C SER A 10 18.15 5.86 -16.48
N PHE A 11 19.15 5.14 -15.96
CA PHE A 11 19.20 4.77 -14.55
C PHE A 11 19.15 5.99 -13.61
N LEU A 12 19.84 7.07 -14.02
CA LEU A 12 19.83 8.31 -13.25
C LEU A 12 18.46 8.98 -13.20
N TRP A 13 17.73 8.97 -14.32
CA TRP A 13 16.37 9.51 -14.39
C TRP A 13 15.42 8.66 -13.52
N TYR A 14 15.53 7.34 -13.61
CA TYR A 14 14.76 6.41 -12.78
C TYR A 14 14.96 6.68 -11.28
N ILE A 15 16.22 6.79 -10.82
CA ILE A 15 16.48 7.05 -9.40
C ILE A 15 15.99 8.44 -8.96
N LYS A 16 16.30 9.48 -9.72
CA LYS A 16 16.00 10.86 -9.30
C LYS A 16 14.53 11.22 -9.36
N ARG A 17 13.81 10.68 -10.32
CA ARG A 17 12.44 11.07 -10.60
C ARG A 17 11.42 10.01 -10.18
N ASP A 18 11.52 8.82 -10.73
CA ASP A 18 10.53 7.77 -10.46
C ASP A 18 10.61 7.27 -9.03
N MET A 19 11.80 6.95 -8.54
CA MET A 19 11.94 6.44 -7.18
C MET A 19 11.60 7.49 -6.13
N GLY A 20 11.83 8.77 -6.41
CA GLY A 20 11.40 9.86 -5.53
C GLY A 20 9.88 9.95 -5.41
N ALA A 21 9.15 9.86 -6.52
CA ALA A 21 7.69 9.87 -6.53
C ALA A 21 7.12 8.59 -5.89
N VAL A 22 7.64 7.43 -6.28
CA VAL A 22 7.23 6.12 -5.73
C VAL A 22 7.46 6.07 -4.22
N ASN A 23 8.59 6.58 -3.73
CA ASN A 23 8.86 6.63 -2.30
C ASN A 23 7.83 7.46 -1.53
N LYS A 24 7.40 8.61 -2.08
CA LYS A 24 6.34 9.42 -1.48
C LYS A 24 5.04 8.63 -1.38
N VAL A 25 4.63 7.97 -2.46
CA VAL A 25 3.40 7.17 -2.47
C VAL A 25 3.51 5.98 -1.49
N PHE A 26 4.64 5.30 -1.42
CA PHE A 26 4.87 4.22 -0.44
C PHE A 26 4.86 4.71 1.01
N ARG A 27 5.10 5.99 1.24
CA ARG A 27 4.93 6.64 2.55
C ARG A 27 3.50 7.14 2.80
N GLY A 28 2.59 6.91 1.88
CA GLY A 28 1.22 7.37 1.97
C GLY A 28 1.04 8.85 1.66
N LEU A 29 1.98 9.46 0.92
CA LEU A 29 1.93 10.86 0.52
C LEU A 29 1.45 11.00 -0.93
N ALA A 30 0.48 11.89 -1.17
CA ALA A 30 0.13 12.30 -2.52
C ALA A 30 1.23 13.21 -3.08
N THR A 31 1.71 12.92 -4.29
CA THR A 31 2.86 13.63 -4.88
C THR A 31 2.56 15.05 -5.33
N GLU A 32 1.30 15.34 -5.64
CA GLU A 32 0.88 16.62 -6.21
C GLU A 32 0.54 17.68 -5.16
N TYR A 33 0.34 17.26 -3.92
CA TYR A 33 -0.17 18.12 -2.85
C TYR A 33 0.75 18.11 -1.63
N TYR A 34 2.03 18.33 -1.89
CA TYR A 34 2.97 18.55 -0.79
C TYR A 34 2.70 19.92 -0.21
N GLU A 35 2.02 19.94 0.95
CA GLU A 35 1.83 21.17 1.68
C GLU A 35 3.16 21.63 2.30
N PRO A 36 3.40 22.96 2.33
CA PRO A 36 4.51 23.51 3.10
C PRO A 36 4.42 23.04 4.56
N GLU A 37 5.55 22.82 5.19
CA GLU A 37 5.68 22.34 6.58
C GLU A 37 4.87 23.13 7.62
N ASN A 38 4.34 24.29 7.25
CA ASN A 38 3.60 25.22 8.10
C ASN A 38 2.07 25.17 7.93
N SER A 39 1.52 24.29 7.12
CA SER A 39 0.07 24.18 7.00
C SER A 39 -0.52 23.43 8.20
N LEU A 40 -1.32 24.12 9.00
CA LEU A 40 -2.05 23.53 10.12
C LEU A 40 -3.17 22.57 9.66
N PHE A 41 -3.59 22.69 8.41
CA PHE A 41 -4.70 21.91 7.85
C PHE A 41 -4.35 21.39 6.44
N PRO A 42 -4.01 20.11 6.29
CA PRO A 42 -3.88 19.50 4.96
C PRO A 42 -5.27 19.41 4.33
N LEU A 43 -5.59 20.39 3.51
CA LEU A 43 -6.89 20.52 2.83
C LEU A 43 -7.21 19.36 1.87
N GLN A 44 -6.28 18.43 1.64
CA GLN A 44 -6.41 17.44 0.57
C GLN A 44 -6.02 16.01 0.96
N GLU A 45 -5.72 15.74 2.22
CA GLU A 45 -5.50 14.38 2.64
C GLU A 45 -6.83 13.61 2.65
N LYS A 46 -6.91 12.52 1.89
CA LYS A 46 -8.10 11.69 1.77
C LYS A 46 -7.77 10.26 2.19
N PRO A 47 -8.73 9.52 2.74
CA PRO A 47 -8.58 8.08 2.92
C PRO A 47 -8.28 7.39 1.59
N TRP A 48 -7.37 6.43 1.62
CA TRP A 48 -7.00 5.61 0.48
C TRP A 48 -7.61 4.22 0.62
N ILE A 49 -8.44 3.85 -0.35
CA ILE A 49 -9.08 2.54 -0.41
C ILE A 49 -8.45 1.76 -1.56
N ALA A 50 -8.00 0.54 -1.29
CA ALA A 50 -7.50 -0.37 -2.31
C ALA A 50 -8.51 -1.49 -2.57
N THR A 51 -8.63 -1.87 -3.83
CA THR A 51 -9.29 -3.11 -4.26
C THR A 51 -8.25 -4.06 -4.84
N LEU A 52 -8.30 -5.30 -4.43
CA LEU A 52 -7.42 -6.37 -4.89
C LEU A 52 -8.26 -7.48 -5.50
N ASP A 53 -8.34 -7.50 -6.83
CA ASP A 53 -9.19 -8.45 -7.54
C ASP A 53 -8.50 -9.81 -7.74
N THR A 54 -7.22 -9.81 -8.10
CA THR A 54 -6.48 -11.03 -8.41
C THR A 54 -5.17 -11.16 -7.63
N PHE A 55 -4.23 -10.25 -7.83
CA PHE A 55 -2.94 -10.31 -7.13
C PHE A 55 -2.28 -8.93 -6.93
N ALA A 56 -1.43 -8.85 -5.90
CA ALA A 56 -0.52 -7.75 -5.68
C ALA A 56 0.90 -8.30 -5.51
N ILE A 57 1.79 -7.96 -6.45
CA ILE A 57 3.17 -8.47 -6.50
C ILE A 57 4.16 -7.33 -6.32
N GLY A 58 5.19 -7.54 -5.50
CA GLY A 58 6.29 -6.59 -5.31
C GLY A 58 5.81 -5.21 -4.88
N GLY A 59 5.95 -4.21 -5.74
CA GLY A 59 5.48 -2.84 -5.50
C GLY A 59 3.99 -2.76 -5.19
N GLY A 60 3.16 -3.53 -5.90
CA GLY A 60 1.72 -3.62 -5.64
C GLY A 60 1.41 -4.07 -4.21
N CYS A 61 2.10 -5.09 -3.72
CA CYS A 61 1.97 -5.52 -2.32
C CYS A 61 2.39 -4.42 -1.33
N GLN A 62 3.45 -3.67 -1.63
CA GLN A 62 3.92 -2.57 -0.79
C GLN A 62 2.93 -1.40 -0.73
N TYR A 63 2.20 -1.12 -1.82
CA TYR A 63 1.15 -0.11 -1.81
C TYR A 63 0.01 -0.45 -0.86
N LEU A 64 -0.36 -1.72 -0.73
CA LEU A 64 -1.41 -2.13 0.22
C LEU A 64 -1.06 -1.73 1.65
N LEU A 65 0.22 -1.75 2.03
CA LEU A 65 0.67 -1.45 3.40
C LEU A 65 0.54 0.04 3.80
N VAL A 66 0.10 0.91 2.91
CA VAL A 66 -0.16 2.34 3.17
C VAL A 66 -1.61 2.74 2.94
N MET A 67 -2.46 1.78 2.59
CA MET A 67 -3.89 2.02 2.41
C MET A 67 -4.60 2.10 3.76
N ASP A 68 -5.68 2.85 3.79
CA ASP A 68 -6.52 2.99 4.99
C ASP A 68 -7.61 1.92 5.04
N HIS A 69 -7.93 1.34 3.88
CA HIS A 69 -8.88 0.24 3.77
C HIS A 69 -8.55 -0.64 2.56
N ILE A 70 -8.51 -1.94 2.76
CA ILE A 70 -8.17 -2.92 1.73
C ILE A 70 -9.29 -3.92 1.60
N MET A 71 -9.88 -3.96 0.41
CA MET A 71 -10.92 -4.91 0.01
C MET A 71 -10.30 -5.90 -0.98
N ALA A 72 -10.38 -7.17 -0.68
CA ALA A 72 -9.76 -8.20 -1.51
C ALA A 72 -10.78 -9.25 -1.98
N GLU A 73 -10.81 -9.57 -3.27
CA GLU A 73 -11.61 -10.68 -3.74
C GLU A 73 -11.12 -12.00 -3.16
N ASN A 74 -12.08 -12.86 -2.87
CA ASN A 74 -11.78 -14.22 -2.43
C ASN A 74 -10.99 -14.97 -3.51
N GLY A 75 -9.83 -15.49 -3.12
CA GLY A 75 -8.89 -16.15 -4.04
C GLY A 75 -7.75 -15.25 -4.53
N SER A 76 -7.80 -13.96 -4.27
CA SER A 76 -6.66 -13.06 -4.54
C SER A 76 -5.48 -13.34 -3.60
N TYR A 77 -4.29 -12.85 -3.98
CA TYR A 77 -3.08 -13.08 -3.21
C TYR A 77 -2.06 -11.96 -3.31
N MET A 78 -1.13 -11.96 -2.38
CA MET A 78 0.00 -11.03 -2.31
C MET A 78 1.32 -11.81 -2.26
N THR A 79 2.38 -11.28 -2.89
CA THR A 79 3.71 -11.87 -2.82
C THR A 79 4.82 -10.84 -3.02
N LEU A 80 5.98 -11.10 -2.45
CA LEU A 80 7.17 -10.24 -2.49
C LEU A 80 8.37 -11.04 -3.04
N PRO A 81 8.51 -11.19 -4.37
CA PRO A 81 9.57 -12.01 -4.99
C PRO A 81 10.96 -11.34 -4.97
N ALA A 82 11.15 -10.24 -4.26
CA ALA A 82 12.31 -9.37 -4.29
C ALA A 82 13.65 -10.11 -4.14
N ARG A 83 13.73 -11.12 -3.27
CA ARG A 83 14.94 -11.94 -3.12
C ARG A 83 15.32 -12.66 -4.41
N LYS A 84 14.34 -13.18 -5.15
CA LYS A 84 14.60 -13.88 -6.44
C LYS A 84 15.07 -12.91 -7.52
N GLU A 85 14.68 -11.64 -7.39
CA GLU A 85 15.02 -10.55 -8.31
C GLU A 85 16.30 -9.82 -7.90
N GLY A 86 16.89 -10.17 -6.75
CA GLY A 86 18.11 -9.54 -6.23
C GLY A 86 17.92 -8.10 -5.75
N ILE A 87 16.69 -7.74 -5.36
CA ILE A 87 16.34 -6.40 -4.86
C ILE A 87 15.78 -6.45 -3.44
N ILE A 88 15.66 -5.28 -2.82
CA ILE A 88 15.08 -5.12 -1.49
C ILE A 88 13.68 -4.52 -1.63
N PRO A 89 12.64 -5.14 -1.06
CA PRO A 89 11.28 -4.57 -1.07
C PRO A 89 11.16 -3.51 0.02
N GLY A 90 11.82 -2.38 -0.14
CA GLY A 90 12.07 -1.32 0.85
C GLY A 90 10.98 -1.14 1.90
N MET A 91 9.79 -0.69 1.51
CA MET A 91 8.70 -0.44 2.46
C MET A 91 8.10 -1.70 3.08
N ALA A 92 8.14 -2.84 2.40
CA ALA A 92 7.67 -4.09 3.00
C ALA A 92 8.56 -4.53 4.17
N ASN A 93 9.88 -4.33 4.08
CA ASN A 93 10.79 -4.61 5.19
C ASN A 93 10.46 -3.80 6.44
N LEU A 94 9.99 -2.57 6.25
CA LEU A 94 9.68 -1.65 7.35
C LEU A 94 8.25 -1.82 7.89
N ARG A 95 7.31 -2.30 7.07
CA ARG A 95 5.87 -2.24 7.40
C ARG A 95 5.15 -3.57 7.51
N LEU A 96 5.52 -4.58 6.70
CA LEU A 96 4.76 -5.83 6.66
C LEU A 96 4.65 -6.50 8.03
N TRP A 97 5.71 -6.47 8.82
CA TRP A 97 5.73 -7.06 10.16
C TRP A 97 4.75 -6.41 11.15
N ARG A 98 4.36 -5.17 10.90
CA ARG A 98 3.36 -4.46 11.72
C ARG A 98 1.96 -5.07 11.57
N PHE A 99 1.69 -5.70 10.43
CA PHE A 99 0.43 -6.38 10.14
C PHE A 99 0.50 -7.86 10.52
N THR A 100 1.52 -8.55 10.05
CA THR A 100 1.59 -10.02 10.08
C THR A 100 2.51 -10.57 11.15
N GLY A 101 3.22 -9.71 11.89
CA GLY A 101 4.30 -10.11 12.77
C GLY A 101 5.60 -10.48 12.03
N ASP A 102 6.70 -10.48 12.75
CA ASP A 102 8.05 -10.63 12.19
C ASP A 102 8.26 -11.95 11.42
N ARG A 103 7.72 -13.05 11.94
CA ARG A 103 7.94 -14.39 11.32
C ARG A 103 7.33 -14.48 9.92
N ILE A 104 6.09 -14.08 9.76
CA ILE A 104 5.41 -14.12 8.46
C ILE A 104 6.02 -13.11 7.49
N ALA A 105 6.33 -11.90 7.97
CA ALA A 105 7.00 -10.89 7.15
C ALA A 105 8.35 -11.41 6.61
N ARG A 106 9.18 -12.07 7.44
CA ARG A 106 10.44 -12.68 7.00
C ARG A 106 10.22 -13.78 5.98
N GLN A 107 9.23 -14.64 6.16
CA GLN A 107 8.92 -15.69 5.19
C GLN A 107 8.44 -15.11 3.86
N ALA A 108 7.61 -14.08 3.89
CA ALA A 108 7.15 -13.40 2.68
C ALA A 108 8.33 -12.78 1.91
N ILE A 109 9.21 -12.07 2.60
CA ILE A 109 10.31 -11.34 1.96
C ILE A 109 11.48 -12.27 1.60
N GLN A 110 11.89 -13.16 2.51
CA GLN A 110 13.08 -14.00 2.32
C GLN A 110 12.80 -15.28 1.54
N ASN A 111 11.61 -15.86 1.70
CA ASN A 111 11.28 -17.14 1.09
C ASN A 111 10.23 -17.03 -0.02
N GLY A 112 9.66 -15.83 -0.23
CA GLY A 112 8.63 -15.61 -1.25
C GLY A 112 7.30 -16.30 -0.89
N LEU A 113 6.95 -16.33 0.40
CA LEU A 113 5.65 -16.83 0.83
C LEU A 113 4.54 -16.05 0.12
N THR A 114 3.64 -16.79 -0.51
CA THR A 114 2.40 -16.21 -1.04
C THR A 114 1.37 -16.12 0.08
N ILE A 115 0.86 -14.90 0.30
CA ILE A 115 -0.18 -14.63 1.28
C ILE A 115 -1.51 -14.53 0.56
N HIS A 116 -2.36 -15.53 0.69
CA HIS A 116 -3.72 -15.49 0.15
C HIS A 116 -4.61 -14.57 1.00
N SER A 117 -5.42 -13.73 0.37
CA SER A 117 -6.26 -12.73 1.04
C SER A 117 -7.21 -13.33 2.08
N ASN A 118 -7.75 -14.50 1.80
CA ASN A 118 -8.69 -15.21 2.68
C ASN A 118 -8.00 -16.09 3.75
N SER A 119 -6.65 -16.19 3.73
CA SER A 119 -5.90 -16.90 4.76
C SER A 119 -5.88 -16.13 6.09
N PRO A 120 -5.53 -16.76 7.22
CA PRO A 120 -5.34 -16.04 8.49
C PRO A 120 -4.36 -14.86 8.36
N ASP A 121 -3.24 -15.06 7.65
CA ASP A 121 -2.24 -14.01 7.46
C ASP A 121 -2.75 -12.88 6.54
N GLY A 122 -3.50 -13.23 5.50
CA GLY A 122 -4.11 -12.27 4.57
C GLY A 122 -5.13 -11.36 5.25
N LYS A 123 -5.92 -11.93 6.17
CA LYS A 123 -6.91 -11.18 6.97
C LYS A 123 -6.30 -10.22 7.99
N LEU A 124 -4.99 -10.28 8.22
CA LEU A 124 -4.28 -9.27 8.99
C LEU A 124 -3.92 -8.03 8.14
N ILE A 125 -3.99 -8.15 6.82
CA ILE A 125 -3.68 -7.08 5.86
C ILE A 125 -4.96 -6.56 5.22
N CYS A 126 -5.89 -7.45 4.85
CA CYS A 126 -7.13 -7.10 4.15
C CYS A 126 -8.27 -6.91 5.16
N ASP A 127 -8.93 -5.77 5.09
CA ASP A 127 -10.05 -5.43 5.99
C ASP A 127 -11.34 -6.16 5.61
N GLU A 128 -11.55 -6.40 4.32
CA GLU A 128 -12.74 -7.06 3.80
C GLU A 128 -12.38 -8.10 2.73
N ILE A 129 -12.94 -9.30 2.85
CA ILE A 129 -12.87 -10.33 1.81
C ILE A 129 -14.21 -10.35 1.07
N VAL A 130 -14.16 -9.99 -0.20
CA VAL A 130 -15.32 -9.81 -1.07
C VAL A 130 -15.51 -11.04 -1.96
N GLU A 131 -16.73 -11.45 -2.18
CA GLU A 131 -17.03 -12.51 -3.16
C GLU A 131 -16.70 -12.06 -4.58
N GLN A 132 -16.25 -13.00 -5.41
CA GLN A 132 -15.91 -12.73 -6.80
C GLN A 132 -17.06 -12.02 -7.53
N GLY A 133 -16.73 -10.92 -8.22
CA GLY A 133 -17.68 -10.13 -8.99
C GLY A 133 -18.57 -9.20 -8.15
N LYS A 134 -18.33 -9.07 -6.84
CA LYS A 134 -19.06 -8.17 -5.94
C LYS A 134 -18.26 -6.92 -5.53
N MET A 135 -17.07 -6.73 -6.09
CA MET A 135 -16.17 -5.66 -5.69
C MET A 135 -16.80 -4.27 -5.83
N ASP A 136 -17.43 -3.97 -6.97
CA ASP A 136 -18.01 -2.64 -7.22
C ASP A 136 -19.13 -2.28 -6.24
N GLU A 137 -19.94 -3.27 -5.86
CA GLU A 137 -21.02 -3.10 -4.88
C GLU A 137 -20.45 -2.81 -3.49
N SER A 138 -19.50 -3.63 -3.05
CA SER A 138 -18.82 -3.46 -1.76
C SER A 138 -18.03 -2.15 -1.70
N LEU A 139 -17.32 -1.80 -2.76
CA LEU A 139 -16.58 -0.55 -2.86
C LEU A 139 -17.50 0.67 -2.73
N THR A 140 -18.62 0.68 -3.44
CA THR A 140 -19.61 1.75 -3.35
C THR A 140 -20.12 1.91 -1.91
N LYS A 141 -20.42 0.82 -1.23
CA LYS A 141 -20.85 0.84 0.17
C LYS A 141 -19.78 1.41 1.09
N THR A 142 -18.52 1.00 0.90
CA THR A 142 -17.37 1.48 1.69
C THR A 142 -17.12 2.96 1.46
N ILE A 143 -17.13 3.44 0.22
CA ILE A 143 -16.99 4.88 -0.10
C ILE A 143 -18.08 5.69 0.59
N ASN A 144 -19.33 5.24 0.52
CA ASN A 144 -20.45 5.91 1.18
C ASN A 144 -20.29 5.94 2.71
N ALA A 145 -19.76 4.90 3.33
CA ALA A 145 -19.49 4.88 4.75
C ALA A 145 -18.44 5.92 5.14
N TYR A 146 -17.34 6.03 4.38
CA TYR A 146 -16.31 7.05 4.60
C TYR A 146 -16.83 8.47 4.40
N THR A 147 -17.62 8.72 3.36
CA THR A 147 -18.17 10.05 3.07
C THR A 147 -19.22 10.48 4.10
N ASN A 148 -20.03 9.57 4.56
CA ASN A 148 -21.08 9.84 5.58
C ASN A 148 -20.49 10.07 6.98
N SER A 149 -19.31 9.52 7.28
CA SER A 149 -18.67 9.63 8.61
C SER A 149 -17.96 10.97 8.84
N GLY A 150 -17.89 11.83 7.85
CA GLY A 150 -17.17 13.09 7.91
C GLY A 150 -15.72 12.98 7.41
N VAL A 151 -15.49 13.57 6.22
CA VAL A 151 -14.19 13.53 5.53
C VAL A 151 -13.04 14.12 6.37
N VAL A 152 -13.33 15.16 7.14
CA VAL A 152 -12.32 15.84 7.99
C VAL A 152 -11.78 14.90 9.06
N GLY A 153 -12.64 14.15 9.74
CA GLY A 153 -12.24 13.19 10.77
C GLY A 153 -11.37 12.07 10.18
N SER A 154 -11.78 11.52 9.05
CA SER A 154 -11.02 10.46 8.35
C SER A 154 -9.64 10.95 7.89
N ALA A 155 -9.55 12.14 7.33
CA ALA A 155 -8.28 12.75 6.89
C ALA A 155 -7.35 13.02 8.09
N SER A 156 -7.88 13.54 9.18
CA SER A 156 -7.09 13.81 10.40
C SER A 156 -6.53 12.55 11.04
N ASN A 157 -7.34 11.49 11.12
CA ASN A 157 -6.89 10.19 11.62
C ASN A 157 -5.82 9.57 10.72
N ARG A 158 -6.02 9.60 9.40
CA ARG A 158 -5.02 9.14 8.44
C ARG A 158 -3.69 9.84 8.64
N ARG A 159 -3.71 11.17 8.77
CA ARG A 159 -2.50 11.96 9.04
C ARG A 159 -1.82 11.53 10.35
N ALA A 160 -2.59 11.34 11.42
CA ALA A 160 -2.06 10.90 12.70
C ALA A 160 -1.35 9.55 12.61
N PHE A 161 -1.95 8.57 11.93
CA PHE A 161 -1.32 7.27 11.67
C PHE A 161 -0.03 7.41 10.86
N ARG A 162 -0.05 8.21 9.80
CA ARG A 162 1.11 8.42 8.94
C ARG A 162 2.28 9.07 9.70
N ILE A 163 2.03 10.13 10.46
CA ILE A 163 3.05 10.79 11.27
C ILE A 163 3.66 9.83 12.30
N GLY A 164 2.86 8.99 12.92
CA GLY A 164 3.33 7.98 13.86
C GLY A 164 4.21 6.90 13.23
N GLN A 165 4.13 6.72 11.91
CA GLN A 165 4.91 5.74 11.16
C GLN A 165 6.20 6.32 10.55
N GLU A 166 6.21 7.59 10.20
CA GLU A 166 7.34 8.26 9.53
C GLU A 166 8.71 8.08 10.21
N PRO A 167 8.84 8.14 11.55
CA PRO A 167 10.13 7.95 12.19
C PRO A 167 10.76 6.57 11.98
N LEU A 168 9.97 5.61 11.52
CA LEU A 168 10.40 4.24 11.27
C LEU A 168 10.59 3.94 9.77
N ASP A 169 10.24 4.88 8.91
CA ASP A 169 10.40 4.81 7.46
C ASP A 169 11.67 5.56 7.02
#